data_5ac2a8cbc08c49fc859fd98477bd9aa8
#
_entry.id   5ac2a8cbc08c49fc859fd98477bd9aa8
#
_cell.length_a   1.000
_cell.length_b   1.000
_cell.length_c   1.000
_cell.angle_alpha   90.00
_cell.angle_beta   90.00
_cell.angle_gamma   90.00
#
_symmetry.space_group_name_H-M   'P 1'
#
loop_
_entity.id
_entity.type
_entity.pdbx_description
1 polymer ?
#
loop_
_entity_poly.entity_id
_entity_poly.type
_entity_poly.pdbx_seq_one_letter_code
_entity_poly.pdbx_strand_id
1 'polypeptide(L)'
;MGVFKRYKDAQAALKDAENAMPGVYQSRYTDRINEALDSMGAASNAGYDVGTDSELYRQYRAGAQANARAAAENAAAGAAALSGGYGSSYAGSVARQGYQQAMANVDDGLAGLRDKALTMYQLKQNGLSGLLSALQNQDSLEAAEHQGAVANAQDWRDYKKSRADQAAQEKSDFLSNLWEMAKNVGKAGLTAYDTQTIKRMIYSGAEVDEPMQKMALLGALSLYL
;
A
#
# COMPACT_ATOMS: atom_id res chain seq x y z
N MET A 1 -11.62 -42.29 -15.84
CA MET A 1 -10.36 -41.67 -15.37
C MET A 1 -9.86 -42.48 -14.18
N GLY A 2 -8.60 -43.03 -14.24
CA GLY A 2 -8.10 -43.91 -13.18
C GLY A 2 -7.85 -43.19 -11.87
N VAL A 3 -7.95 -43.90 -10.73
CA VAL A 3 -7.78 -43.37 -9.35
C VAL A 3 -6.43 -42.69 -9.18
N PHE A 4 -5.37 -43.25 -9.71
CA PHE A 4 -4.02 -42.65 -9.63
C PHE A 4 -3.89 -41.33 -10.40
N LYS A 5 -4.55 -41.21 -11.55
CA LYS A 5 -4.57 -39.94 -12.29
C LYS A 5 -5.31 -38.88 -11.49
N ARG A 6 -6.49 -39.21 -10.91
CA ARG A 6 -7.22 -38.28 -10.04
C ARG A 6 -6.40 -37.81 -8.84
N TYR A 7 -5.65 -38.72 -8.22
CA TYR A 7 -4.74 -38.39 -7.13
C TYR A 7 -3.63 -37.42 -7.56
N LYS A 8 -2.92 -37.73 -8.68
CA LYS A 8 -1.87 -36.84 -9.22
C LYS A 8 -2.42 -35.47 -9.59
N ASP A 9 -3.56 -35.40 -10.27
CA ASP A 9 -4.21 -34.16 -10.68
C ASP A 9 -4.64 -33.33 -9.45
N ALA A 10 -5.15 -33.97 -8.40
CA ALA A 10 -5.56 -33.32 -7.17
C ALA A 10 -4.35 -32.77 -6.38
N GLN A 11 -3.23 -33.50 -6.33
CA GLN A 11 -1.99 -33.06 -5.70
C GLN A 11 -1.36 -31.88 -6.47
N ALA A 12 -1.36 -31.93 -7.81
CA ALA A 12 -0.89 -30.82 -8.64
C ALA A 12 -1.75 -29.56 -8.40
N ALA A 13 -3.06 -29.70 -8.39
CA ALA A 13 -3.98 -28.61 -8.14
C ALA A 13 -3.85 -27.99 -6.71
N LEU A 14 -3.50 -28.81 -5.71
CA LEU A 14 -3.19 -28.32 -4.36
C LEU A 14 -1.90 -27.49 -4.39
N LYS A 15 -0.84 -28.02 -4.99
CA LYS A 15 0.44 -27.30 -5.11
C LYS A 15 0.30 -25.97 -5.85
N ASP A 16 -0.51 -25.95 -6.91
CA ASP A 16 -0.79 -24.71 -7.65
C ASP A 16 -1.54 -23.70 -6.77
N ALA A 17 -2.50 -24.15 -5.95
CA ALA A 17 -3.22 -23.30 -5.01
C ALA A 17 -2.29 -22.76 -3.90
N GLU A 18 -1.35 -23.57 -3.41
CA GLU A 18 -0.33 -23.14 -2.43
C GLU A 18 0.62 -22.09 -3.03
N ASN A 19 1.06 -22.27 -4.28
CA ASN A 19 1.92 -21.33 -4.99
C ASN A 19 1.20 -20.02 -5.35
N ALA A 20 -0.13 -20.05 -5.45
CA ALA A 20 -0.95 -18.87 -5.75
C ALA A 20 -1.31 -18.06 -4.51
N MET A 21 -0.86 -18.44 -3.31
CA MET A 21 -1.09 -17.67 -2.09
C MET A 21 -0.45 -16.29 -2.20
N PRO A 22 -1.19 -15.20 -1.89
CA PRO A 22 -0.62 -13.86 -1.82
C PRO A 22 0.52 -13.80 -0.80
N GLY A 23 1.58 -13.06 -1.13
CA GLY A 23 2.67 -12.79 -0.20
C GLY A 23 2.26 -11.89 0.96
N VAL A 24 3.23 -11.46 1.76
CA VAL A 24 3.00 -10.51 2.86
C VAL A 24 2.63 -9.15 2.27
N TYR A 25 1.60 -8.51 2.83
CA TYR A 25 1.23 -7.14 2.47
C TYR A 25 2.40 -6.18 2.72
N GLN A 26 2.69 -5.36 1.72
CA GLN A 26 3.64 -4.26 1.82
C GLN A 26 2.93 -2.98 1.37
N SER A 27 2.79 -2.04 2.31
CA SER A 27 2.18 -0.76 2.01
C SER A 27 3.04 0.03 1.03
N ARG A 28 2.44 0.49 -0.06
CA ARG A 28 3.07 1.42 -1.00
C ARG A 28 3.02 2.88 -0.52
N TYR A 29 2.33 3.13 0.59
CA TYR A 29 2.17 4.48 1.16
C TYR A 29 3.12 4.76 2.31
N THR A 30 3.88 3.77 2.80
CA THR A 30 4.76 3.90 3.97
C THR A 30 5.70 5.10 3.85
N ASP A 31 6.37 5.25 2.71
CA ASP A 31 7.33 6.37 2.51
C ASP A 31 6.61 7.72 2.50
N ARG A 32 5.45 7.80 1.84
CA ARG A 32 4.65 9.05 1.79
C ARG A 32 4.03 9.41 3.13
N ILE A 33 3.66 8.42 3.93
CA ILE A 33 3.16 8.62 5.30
C ILE A 33 4.29 9.16 6.17
N ASN A 34 5.48 8.59 6.08
CA ASN A 34 6.67 9.07 6.81
C ASN A 34 7.05 10.49 6.37
N GLU A 35 7.06 10.79 5.08
CA GLU A 35 7.31 12.13 4.55
C GLU A 35 6.27 13.16 5.06
N ALA A 36 4.99 12.78 5.11
CA ALA A 36 3.95 13.64 5.66
C ALA A 36 4.15 13.89 7.16
N LEU A 37 4.52 12.86 7.94
CA LEU A 37 4.84 12.98 9.36
C LEU A 37 6.07 13.86 9.60
N ASP A 38 7.13 13.69 8.83
CA ASP A 38 8.33 14.53 8.90
C ASP A 38 8.01 15.98 8.57
N SER A 39 7.18 16.21 7.54
CA SER A 39 6.72 17.54 7.15
C SER A 39 5.86 18.20 8.24
N MET A 40 5.02 17.44 8.94
CA MET A 40 4.24 17.92 10.08
C MET A 40 5.16 18.26 11.26
N GLY A 41 6.14 17.41 11.55
CA GLY A 41 7.16 17.63 12.57
C GLY A 41 7.98 18.89 12.30
N ALA A 42 8.46 19.05 11.07
CA ALA A 42 9.20 20.23 10.65
C ALA A 42 8.35 21.50 10.71
N ALA A 43 7.09 21.45 10.27
CA ALA A 43 6.17 22.56 10.35
C ALA A 43 5.83 22.95 11.81
N SER A 44 5.69 21.94 12.69
CA SER A 44 5.46 22.16 14.13
C SER A 44 6.68 22.79 14.80
N ASN A 45 7.87 22.32 14.49
CA ASN A 45 9.13 22.85 15.06
C ASN A 45 9.46 24.25 14.55
N ALA A 46 9.15 24.54 13.30
CA ALA A 46 9.33 25.88 12.73
C ALA A 46 8.38 26.92 13.34
N GLY A 47 7.21 26.47 13.82
CA GLY A 47 6.20 27.36 14.35
C GLY A 47 5.69 28.41 13.34
N TYR A 48 5.11 29.48 13.84
CA TYR A 48 4.84 30.70 13.08
C TYR A 48 5.61 31.85 13.76
N ASP A 49 6.81 32.12 13.26
CA ASP A 49 7.58 33.26 13.74
C ASP A 49 7.25 34.51 12.92
N VAL A 50 6.75 35.55 13.59
CA VAL A 50 6.53 36.90 13.04
C VAL A 50 7.26 37.91 13.92
N GLY A 51 8.48 37.57 14.33
CA GLY A 51 9.41 38.49 14.93
C GLY A 51 9.89 39.52 13.90
N THR A 52 10.52 40.60 14.40
CA THR A 52 11.13 41.66 13.54
C THR A 52 12.20 41.09 12.61
N ASP A 53 12.74 39.90 12.90
CA ASP A 53 13.75 39.20 12.09
C ASP A 53 13.15 38.21 11.09
N SER A 54 11.83 37.99 11.12
CA SER A 54 11.16 37.09 10.20
C SER A 54 11.17 37.62 8.76
N GLU A 55 11.23 36.67 7.78
CA GLU A 55 11.16 37.02 6.38
C GLU A 55 9.85 37.75 6.01
N LEU A 56 8.73 37.33 6.64
CA LEU A 56 7.42 37.93 6.44
C LEU A 56 7.42 39.42 6.88
N TYR A 57 8.02 39.68 8.05
CA TYR A 57 8.14 41.08 8.53
C TYR A 57 9.07 41.91 7.65
N ARG A 58 10.21 41.36 7.22
CA ARG A 58 11.13 42.03 6.30
C ARG A 58 10.45 42.44 4.99
N GLN A 59 9.69 41.51 4.39
CA GLN A 59 8.92 41.80 3.16
C GLN A 59 7.84 42.86 3.39
N TYR A 60 7.09 42.74 4.50
CA TYR A 60 6.10 43.78 4.85
C TYR A 60 6.73 45.16 5.03
N ARG A 61 7.82 45.22 5.79
CA ARG A 61 8.56 46.50 6.02
C ARG A 61 9.12 47.07 4.72
N ALA A 62 9.67 46.24 3.87
CA ALA A 62 10.17 46.68 2.55
C ALA A 62 9.05 47.28 1.68
N GLY A 63 7.90 46.63 1.63
CA GLY A 63 6.70 47.13 0.96
C GLY A 63 6.19 48.44 1.56
N ALA A 64 6.13 48.54 2.89
CA ALA A 64 5.75 49.76 3.60
C ALA A 64 6.73 50.93 3.32
N GLN A 65 8.03 50.65 3.32
CA GLN A 65 9.06 51.65 2.97
C GLN A 65 8.91 52.15 1.51
N ALA A 66 8.62 51.22 0.57
CA ALA A 66 8.38 51.63 -0.82
C ALA A 66 7.16 52.56 -0.94
N ASN A 67 6.07 52.22 -0.27
CA ASN A 67 4.86 53.02 -0.22
C ASN A 67 5.08 54.37 0.48
N ALA A 68 5.86 54.39 1.56
CA ALA A 68 6.20 55.62 2.28
C ALA A 68 7.06 56.57 1.43
N ARG A 69 7.99 56.04 0.63
CA ARG A 69 8.77 56.82 -0.33
C ARG A 69 7.86 57.43 -1.39
N ALA A 70 6.98 56.62 -1.99
CA ALA A 70 6.03 57.12 -2.98
C ALA A 70 5.10 58.22 -2.40
N ALA A 71 4.62 58.03 -1.16
CA ALA A 71 3.83 59.06 -0.47
C ALA A 71 4.61 60.33 -0.21
N ALA A 72 5.89 60.24 0.19
CA ALA A 72 6.77 61.38 0.37
C ALA A 72 7.04 62.14 -0.93
N GLU A 73 7.29 61.44 -2.01
CA GLU A 73 7.48 62.02 -3.35
C GLU A 73 6.22 62.75 -3.83
N ASN A 74 5.06 62.14 -3.68
CA ASN A 74 3.78 62.74 -4.02
C ASN A 74 3.50 63.99 -3.17
N ALA A 75 3.80 63.95 -1.88
CA ALA A 75 3.65 65.05 -0.98
C ALA A 75 4.60 66.22 -1.31
N ALA A 76 5.84 65.89 -1.64
CA ALA A 76 6.82 66.86 -2.12
C ALA A 76 6.40 67.54 -3.42
N ALA A 77 5.93 66.75 -4.39
CA ALA A 77 5.45 67.23 -5.69
C ALA A 77 4.23 68.17 -5.52
N GLY A 78 3.28 67.77 -4.64
CA GLY A 78 2.14 68.64 -4.31
C GLY A 78 2.54 69.95 -3.66
N ALA A 79 3.47 69.91 -2.71
CA ALA A 79 4.00 71.11 -2.04
C ALA A 79 4.80 72.02 -2.98
N ALA A 80 5.58 71.41 -3.90
CA ALA A 80 6.33 72.19 -4.96
C ALA A 80 5.37 72.80 -5.94
N ALA A 81 4.29 72.15 -6.36
CA ALA A 81 3.29 72.75 -7.26
C ALA A 81 2.61 73.96 -6.64
N LEU A 82 2.32 73.94 -5.35
CA LEU A 82 1.72 75.07 -4.59
C LEU A 82 2.69 76.25 -4.44
N SER A 83 4.01 76.02 -4.47
CA SER A 83 5.06 77.02 -4.34
C SER A 83 5.63 77.47 -5.66
N GLY A 84 4.93 77.29 -6.80
CA GLY A 84 5.34 77.73 -8.11
C GLY A 84 6.39 76.83 -8.78
N GLY A 85 6.50 75.57 -8.40
CA GLY A 85 7.37 74.59 -9.05
C GLY A 85 8.82 74.54 -8.56
N TYR A 86 9.19 75.42 -7.62
CA TYR A 86 10.55 75.43 -7.06
C TYR A 86 10.67 74.46 -5.87
N GLY A 87 11.80 73.70 -5.87
CA GLY A 87 12.17 72.90 -4.68
C GLY A 87 12.45 73.78 -3.48
N SER A 88 11.50 73.85 -2.54
CA SER A 88 11.61 74.64 -1.34
C SER A 88 11.93 73.73 -0.11
N SER A 89 12.50 74.33 0.97
CA SER A 89 12.68 73.69 2.23
C SER A 89 11.35 73.14 2.83
N TYR A 90 10.27 73.81 2.43
CA TYR A 90 8.90 73.41 2.76
C TYR A 90 8.51 72.06 2.12
N ALA A 91 8.77 71.86 0.81
CA ALA A 91 8.51 70.64 0.14
C ALA A 91 9.31 69.45 0.74
N GLY A 92 10.56 69.70 1.15
CA GLY A 92 11.38 68.71 1.86
C GLY A 92 10.86 68.38 3.28
N SER A 93 10.28 69.35 3.95
CA SER A 93 9.66 69.05 5.28
C SER A 93 8.35 68.28 5.17
N VAL A 94 7.50 68.58 4.19
CA VAL A 94 6.27 67.88 3.87
C VAL A 94 6.55 66.45 3.43
N ALA A 95 7.58 66.24 2.60
CA ALA A 95 8.03 64.89 2.23
C ALA A 95 8.46 64.04 3.42
N ARG A 96 9.28 64.63 4.30
CA ARG A 96 9.70 63.92 5.56
C ARG A 96 8.53 63.59 6.46
N GLN A 97 7.60 64.52 6.61
CA GLN A 97 6.40 64.30 7.44
C GLN A 97 5.52 63.17 6.84
N GLY A 98 5.31 63.17 5.49
CA GLY A 98 4.57 62.15 4.80
C GLY A 98 5.23 60.75 4.96
N TYR A 99 6.57 60.68 4.84
CA TYR A 99 7.30 59.46 5.07
C TYR A 99 7.14 58.94 6.51
N GLN A 100 7.38 59.83 7.49
CA GLN A 100 7.27 59.48 8.92
C GLN A 100 5.86 58.99 9.28
N GLN A 101 4.82 59.67 8.77
CA GLN A 101 3.45 59.29 9.00
C GLN A 101 3.09 57.94 8.38
N ALA A 102 3.58 57.67 7.16
CA ALA A 102 3.39 56.37 6.49
C ALA A 102 4.13 55.23 7.22
N MET A 103 5.31 55.53 7.78
CA MET A 103 6.10 54.54 8.52
C MET A 103 5.59 54.28 9.97
N ALA A 104 4.94 55.28 10.61
CA ALA A 104 4.41 55.12 11.95
C ALA A 104 3.38 53.99 12.07
N ASN A 105 2.65 53.70 10.99
CA ASN A 105 1.64 52.65 10.94
C ASN A 105 2.24 51.25 10.67
N VAL A 106 3.55 51.11 10.47
CA VAL A 106 4.18 49.80 10.17
C VAL A 106 4.12 48.86 11.36
N ASP A 107 4.34 49.40 12.55
CA ASP A 107 4.31 48.60 13.79
C ASP A 107 2.88 48.18 14.17
N ASP A 108 1.87 48.99 13.87
CA ASP A 108 0.47 48.66 14.03
C ASP A 108 0.02 47.50 13.14
N GLY A 109 0.64 47.34 11.98
CA GLY A 109 0.41 46.23 11.05
C GLY A 109 0.96 44.89 11.54
N LEU A 110 1.84 44.86 12.54
CA LEU A 110 2.49 43.65 13.04
C LEU A 110 1.48 42.65 13.59
N ALA A 111 0.43 43.14 14.29
CA ALA A 111 -0.64 42.27 14.78
C ALA A 111 -1.37 41.53 13.65
N GLY A 112 -1.72 42.26 12.59
CA GLY A 112 -2.36 41.67 11.42
C GLY A 112 -1.46 40.67 10.66
N LEU A 113 -0.13 40.87 10.69
CA LEU A 113 0.83 39.91 10.14
C LEU A 113 0.88 38.64 10.98
N ARG A 114 0.83 38.76 12.30
CA ARG A 114 0.79 37.58 13.18
C ARG A 114 -0.47 36.77 12.96
N ASP A 115 -1.62 37.40 12.83
CA ASP A 115 -2.89 36.72 12.53
C ASP A 115 -2.84 35.98 11.19
N LYS A 116 -2.30 36.64 10.15
CA LYS A 116 -2.09 36.00 8.84
C LYS A 116 -1.12 34.83 8.90
N ALA A 117 0.00 34.96 9.59
CA ALA A 117 0.97 33.91 9.76
C ALA A 117 0.38 32.71 10.52
N LEU A 118 -0.38 32.98 11.62
CA LEU A 118 -1.10 31.95 12.36
C LEU A 118 -2.10 31.22 11.46
N THR A 119 -2.88 31.96 10.69
CA THR A 119 -3.85 31.38 9.77
C THR A 119 -3.16 30.48 8.71
N MET A 120 -2.07 30.96 8.12
CA MET A 120 -1.29 30.16 7.15
C MET A 120 -0.68 28.91 7.80
N TYR A 121 -0.18 29.03 9.03
CA TYR A 121 0.34 27.89 9.77
C TYR A 121 -0.77 26.86 10.03
N GLN A 122 -1.94 27.30 10.50
CA GLN A 122 -3.09 26.42 10.73
C GLN A 122 -3.56 25.74 9.43
N LEU A 123 -3.65 26.47 8.32
CA LEU A 123 -3.99 25.90 7.01
C LEU A 123 -2.98 24.83 6.57
N LYS A 124 -1.69 25.08 6.76
CA LYS A 124 -0.63 24.12 6.46
C LYS A 124 -0.75 22.86 7.33
N GLN A 125 -0.96 23.03 8.63
CA GLN A 125 -1.15 21.91 9.57
C GLN A 125 -2.38 21.09 9.22
N ASN A 126 -3.51 21.74 8.95
CA ASN A 126 -4.74 21.07 8.54
C ASN A 126 -4.58 20.35 7.21
N GLY A 127 -3.87 20.94 6.24
CA GLY A 127 -3.57 20.32 4.95
C GLY A 127 -2.72 19.06 5.10
N LEU A 128 -1.66 19.10 5.90
CA LEU A 128 -0.79 17.96 6.19
C LEU A 128 -1.55 16.86 6.95
N SER A 129 -2.36 17.22 7.95
CA SER A 129 -3.20 16.27 8.67
C SER A 129 -4.24 15.59 7.76
N GLY A 130 -4.86 16.35 6.86
CA GLY A 130 -5.78 15.83 5.86
C GLY A 130 -5.09 14.86 4.90
N LEU A 131 -3.89 15.20 4.41
CA LEU A 131 -3.08 14.34 3.57
C LEU A 131 -2.71 13.03 4.28
N LEU A 132 -2.24 13.12 5.52
CA LEU A 132 -1.89 11.96 6.33
C LEU A 132 -3.09 11.03 6.52
N SER A 133 -4.25 11.59 6.88
CA SER A 133 -5.49 10.83 7.04
C SER A 133 -5.92 10.15 5.74
N ALA A 134 -5.80 10.82 4.60
CA ALA A 134 -6.12 10.25 3.30
C ALA A 134 -5.18 9.08 2.93
N LEU A 135 -3.87 9.23 3.18
CA LEU A 135 -2.88 8.17 2.94
C LEU A 135 -3.12 6.97 3.84
N GLN A 136 -3.39 7.17 5.13
CA GLN A 136 -3.70 6.10 6.07
C GLN A 136 -4.99 5.37 5.71
N ASN A 137 -6.03 6.09 5.27
CA ASN A 137 -7.27 5.48 4.81
C ASN A 137 -7.05 4.62 3.55
N GLN A 138 -6.27 5.11 2.59
CA GLN A 138 -5.93 4.34 1.38
C GLN A 138 -5.13 3.09 1.72
N ASP A 139 -4.14 3.21 2.60
CA ASP A 139 -3.34 2.08 3.08
C ASP A 139 -4.21 1.03 3.78
N SER A 140 -5.14 1.46 4.63
CA SER A 140 -6.08 0.57 5.33
C SER A 140 -7.02 -0.15 4.36
N LEU A 141 -7.49 0.51 3.31
CA LEU A 141 -8.33 -0.10 2.27
C LEU A 141 -7.54 -1.17 1.49
N GLU A 142 -6.31 -0.87 1.06
CA GLU A 142 -5.48 -1.85 0.37
C GLU A 142 -5.09 -3.03 1.26
N ALA A 143 -4.82 -2.79 2.54
CA ALA A 143 -4.59 -3.85 3.51
C ALA A 143 -5.81 -4.76 3.67
N ALA A 144 -7.02 -4.18 3.72
CA ALA A 144 -8.27 -4.94 3.79
C ALA A 144 -8.54 -5.75 2.51
N GLU A 145 -8.29 -5.17 1.33
CA GLU A 145 -8.37 -5.88 0.05
C GLU A 145 -7.38 -7.05 -0.01
N HIS A 146 -6.14 -6.82 0.42
CA HIS A 146 -5.14 -7.88 0.51
C HIS A 146 -5.56 -8.98 1.47
N GLN A 147 -6.10 -8.65 2.67
CA GLN A 147 -6.62 -9.64 3.60
C GLN A 147 -7.76 -10.45 2.99
N GLY A 148 -8.67 -9.80 2.25
CA GLY A 148 -9.71 -10.49 1.50
C GLY A 148 -9.16 -11.44 0.44
N ALA A 149 -8.13 -11.02 -0.29
CA ALA A 149 -7.45 -11.88 -1.27
C ALA A 149 -6.77 -13.08 -0.60
N VAL A 150 -6.13 -12.88 0.56
CA VAL A 150 -5.53 -13.98 1.35
C VAL A 150 -6.61 -14.95 1.83
N ALA A 151 -7.72 -14.48 2.38
CA ALA A 151 -8.83 -15.31 2.84
C ALA A 151 -9.40 -16.17 1.69
N ASN A 152 -9.68 -15.56 0.55
CA ASN A 152 -10.16 -16.27 -0.64
C ASN A 152 -9.16 -17.33 -1.13
N ALA A 153 -7.87 -17.01 -1.12
CA ALA A 153 -6.83 -17.96 -1.51
C ALA A 153 -6.70 -19.11 -0.50
N GLN A 154 -6.88 -18.86 0.80
CA GLN A 154 -6.91 -19.89 1.85
C GLN A 154 -8.10 -20.82 1.67
N ASP A 155 -9.31 -20.29 1.44
CA ASP A 155 -10.51 -21.08 1.19
C ASP A 155 -10.34 -21.98 -0.04
N TRP A 156 -9.74 -21.42 -1.11
CA TRP A 156 -9.45 -22.17 -2.31
C TRP A 156 -8.42 -23.27 -2.09
N ARG A 157 -7.34 -23.00 -1.36
CA ARG A 157 -6.32 -23.97 -0.96
C ARG A 157 -6.96 -25.09 -0.12
N ASP A 158 -7.79 -24.75 0.86
CA ASP A 158 -8.41 -25.71 1.75
C ASP A 158 -9.44 -26.60 1.02
N TYR A 159 -10.17 -26.03 0.06
CA TYR A 159 -10.98 -26.82 -0.87
C TYR A 159 -10.12 -27.81 -1.69
N LYS A 160 -8.99 -27.35 -2.27
CA LYS A 160 -8.08 -28.23 -3.02
C LYS A 160 -7.45 -29.28 -2.14
N LYS A 161 -7.11 -28.94 -0.90
CA LYS A 161 -6.60 -29.88 0.11
C LYS A 161 -7.63 -30.98 0.41
N SER A 162 -8.87 -30.62 0.67
CA SER A 162 -9.95 -31.59 0.90
C SER A 162 -10.10 -32.54 -0.30
N ARG A 163 -10.03 -32.01 -1.52
CA ARG A 163 -10.08 -32.83 -2.75
C ARG A 163 -8.86 -33.75 -2.89
N ALA A 164 -7.68 -33.28 -2.51
CA ALA A 164 -6.45 -34.09 -2.52
C ALA A 164 -6.51 -35.21 -1.47
N ASP A 165 -7.01 -34.91 -0.27
CA ASP A 165 -7.20 -35.88 0.81
C ASP A 165 -8.23 -36.96 0.42
N GLN A 166 -9.35 -36.57 -0.20
CA GLN A 166 -10.33 -37.51 -0.75
C GLN A 166 -9.72 -38.45 -1.81
N ALA A 167 -8.95 -37.85 -2.76
CA ALA A 167 -8.28 -38.64 -3.78
C ALA A 167 -7.19 -39.57 -3.21
N ALA A 168 -6.52 -39.15 -2.12
CA ALA A 168 -5.58 -40.01 -1.38
C ALA A 168 -6.29 -41.16 -0.70
N GLN A 169 -7.46 -40.92 -0.07
CA GLN A 169 -8.29 -41.97 0.52
C GLN A 169 -8.78 -42.96 -0.55
N GLU A 170 -9.34 -42.48 -1.66
CA GLU A 170 -9.75 -43.33 -2.78
C GLU A 170 -8.60 -44.22 -3.30
N LYS A 171 -7.37 -43.62 -3.38
CA LYS A 171 -6.17 -44.38 -3.75
C LYS A 171 -5.84 -45.48 -2.72
N SER A 172 -5.92 -45.15 -1.42
CA SER A 172 -5.67 -46.09 -0.33
C SER A 172 -6.67 -47.25 -0.31
N ASP A 173 -7.96 -46.93 -0.45
CA ASP A 173 -9.05 -47.87 -0.48
C ASP A 173 -8.93 -48.82 -1.70
N PHE A 174 -8.57 -48.26 -2.84
CA PHE A 174 -8.31 -49.05 -4.05
C PHE A 174 -7.15 -50.03 -3.86
N LEU A 175 -6.05 -49.58 -3.25
CA LEU A 175 -4.89 -50.43 -2.97
C LEU A 175 -5.23 -51.53 -1.93
N SER A 176 -5.98 -51.19 -0.88
CA SER A 176 -6.45 -52.14 0.10
C SER A 176 -7.34 -53.22 -0.50
N ASN A 177 -8.28 -52.81 -1.36
CA ASN A 177 -9.14 -53.74 -2.08
C ASN A 177 -8.35 -54.68 -3.02
N LEU A 178 -7.35 -54.13 -3.75
CA LEU A 178 -6.46 -54.96 -4.56
C LEU A 178 -5.68 -55.97 -3.71
N TRP A 179 -5.18 -55.54 -2.54
CA TRP A 179 -4.47 -56.42 -1.62
C TRP A 179 -5.36 -57.56 -1.06
N GLU A 180 -6.60 -57.25 -0.67
CA GLU A 180 -7.56 -58.28 -0.21
C GLU A 180 -7.96 -59.24 -1.33
N MET A 181 -8.14 -58.73 -2.57
CA MET A 181 -8.35 -59.58 -3.74
C MET A 181 -7.15 -60.49 -3.99
N ALA A 182 -5.92 -59.98 -3.91
CA ALA A 182 -4.71 -60.81 -4.08
C ALA A 182 -4.58 -61.88 -3.03
N LYS A 183 -4.91 -61.63 -1.76
CA LYS A 183 -4.95 -62.62 -0.67
C LYS A 183 -5.99 -63.73 -0.92
N ASN A 184 -7.17 -63.32 -1.39
CA ASN A 184 -8.26 -64.28 -1.63
C ASN A 184 -7.96 -65.16 -2.85
N VAL A 185 -7.31 -64.61 -3.85
CA VAL A 185 -6.83 -65.33 -5.03
C VAL A 185 -5.74 -66.36 -4.68
N GLY A 186 -4.79 -65.98 -3.82
CA GLY A 186 -3.76 -66.90 -3.32
C GLY A 186 -4.33 -68.12 -2.59
N LYS A 187 -5.58 -68.04 -2.07
CA LYS A 187 -6.28 -69.13 -1.41
C LYS A 187 -7.16 -69.99 -2.33
N ALA A 188 -7.62 -69.46 -3.48
CA ALA A 188 -8.65 -70.09 -4.31
C ALA A 188 -8.16 -70.50 -5.70
N GLY A 189 -6.95 -70.12 -6.13
CA GLY A 189 -6.45 -70.25 -7.49
C GLY A 189 -7.10 -69.22 -8.45
N LEU A 190 -6.29 -68.53 -9.25
CA LEU A 190 -6.77 -67.53 -10.25
C LEU A 190 -7.48 -68.20 -11.38
N THR A 191 -8.73 -67.86 -11.63
CA THR A 191 -9.37 -68.16 -12.89
C THR A 191 -8.89 -67.17 -14.01
N ALA A 192 -8.91 -67.57 -15.27
CA ALA A 192 -8.51 -66.72 -16.40
C ALA A 192 -9.29 -65.37 -16.45
N TYR A 193 -10.51 -65.36 -15.92
CA TYR A 193 -11.37 -64.20 -15.81
C TYR A 193 -10.82 -63.19 -14.80
N ASP A 194 -10.35 -63.65 -13.66
CA ASP A 194 -9.80 -62.79 -12.60
C ASP A 194 -8.52 -62.11 -13.04
N THR A 195 -7.68 -62.84 -13.83
CA THR A 195 -6.43 -62.31 -14.42
C THR A 195 -6.70 -61.16 -15.42
N GLN A 196 -7.76 -61.30 -16.22
CA GLN A 196 -8.14 -60.25 -17.16
C GLN A 196 -8.70 -59.00 -16.44
N THR A 197 -9.47 -59.22 -15.35
CA THR A 197 -10.04 -58.15 -14.55
C THR A 197 -8.93 -57.37 -13.82
N ILE A 198 -7.97 -58.06 -13.25
CA ILE A 198 -6.79 -57.45 -12.59
C ILE A 198 -5.95 -56.67 -13.63
N LYS A 199 -5.69 -57.27 -14.81
CA LYS A 199 -5.00 -56.57 -15.91
C LYS A 199 -5.75 -55.30 -16.35
N ARG A 200 -7.06 -55.34 -16.54
CA ARG A 200 -7.87 -54.16 -16.88
C ARG A 200 -7.77 -53.07 -15.79
N MET A 201 -7.81 -53.41 -14.50
CA MET A 201 -7.68 -52.47 -13.39
C MET A 201 -6.30 -51.82 -13.40
N ILE A 202 -5.23 -52.57 -13.67
CA ILE A 202 -3.85 -52.08 -13.75
C ILE A 202 -3.66 -51.19 -14.98
N TYR A 203 -4.15 -51.59 -16.15
CA TYR A 203 -3.97 -50.87 -17.40
C TYR A 203 -4.90 -49.67 -17.57
N SER A 204 -6.01 -49.57 -16.83
CA SER A 204 -6.94 -48.43 -16.91
C SER A 204 -6.44 -47.13 -16.26
N GLY A 205 -5.18 -47.07 -15.80
CA GLY A 205 -4.62 -45.79 -15.29
C GLY A 205 -3.52 -45.87 -14.28
N ALA A 206 -2.94 -47.02 -14.02
CA ALA A 206 -1.81 -47.12 -13.12
C ALA A 206 -0.48 -47.02 -13.92
N GLU A 207 0.12 -45.84 -13.95
CA GLU A 207 1.57 -45.79 -14.11
C GLU A 207 2.20 -46.45 -12.87
N VAL A 208 2.89 -47.53 -13.07
CA VAL A 208 3.47 -48.39 -12.02
C VAL A 208 4.82 -47.84 -11.61
N ASP A 209 4.84 -46.73 -10.91
CA ASP A 209 6.11 -46.08 -10.51
C ASP A 209 6.44 -46.21 -9.00
N GLU A 210 5.60 -46.85 -8.19
CA GLU A 210 5.92 -47.02 -6.78
C GLU A 210 6.40 -48.48 -6.46
N PRO A 211 7.46 -48.59 -5.60
CA PRO A 211 8.04 -49.91 -5.25
C PRO A 211 7.04 -50.89 -4.66
N MET A 212 6.02 -50.42 -3.94
CA MET A 212 4.95 -51.28 -3.36
C MET A 212 4.01 -51.85 -4.43
N GLN A 213 3.74 -51.08 -5.52
CA GLN A 213 2.92 -51.58 -6.62
C GLN A 213 3.66 -52.66 -7.42
N LYS A 214 4.97 -52.49 -7.59
CA LYS A 214 5.84 -53.50 -8.23
C LYS A 214 5.90 -54.78 -7.36
N MET A 215 5.96 -54.68 -6.05
CA MET A 215 5.97 -55.83 -5.15
C MET A 215 4.62 -56.57 -5.13
N ALA A 216 3.51 -55.86 -5.12
CA ALA A 216 2.17 -56.45 -5.21
C ALA A 216 1.96 -57.18 -6.55
N LEU A 217 2.47 -56.62 -7.65
CA LEU A 217 2.44 -57.22 -8.99
C LEU A 217 3.36 -58.44 -9.08
N LEU A 218 4.58 -58.37 -8.54
CA LEU A 218 5.55 -59.47 -8.51
C LEU A 218 5.07 -60.59 -7.57
N GLY A 219 4.42 -60.27 -6.44
CA GLY A 219 3.81 -61.24 -5.54
C GLY A 219 2.65 -61.96 -6.20
N ALA A 220 1.83 -61.28 -6.99
CA ALA A 220 0.76 -61.91 -7.76
C ALA A 220 1.29 -62.77 -8.93
N LEU A 221 2.42 -62.38 -9.57
CA LEU A 221 3.06 -63.11 -10.65
C LEU A 221 3.91 -64.29 -10.14
N SER A 222 4.52 -64.20 -8.95
CA SER A 222 5.33 -65.30 -8.37
C SER A 222 4.50 -66.48 -7.87
N LEU A 223 3.20 -66.32 -7.76
CA LEU A 223 2.26 -67.43 -7.52
C LEU A 223 1.88 -68.17 -8.83
N TYR A 224 2.37 -67.72 -9.98
CA TYR A 224 2.05 -68.26 -11.28
C TYR A 224 3.24 -68.95 -12.00
N LEU A 225 4.42 -68.88 -11.42
CA LEU A 225 5.59 -69.63 -11.85
C LEU A 225 5.92 -70.73 -10.84
#